data_47abf136676e57612db1867820cb644b
#
_entry.id   47abf136676e57612db1867820cb644b
#
_cell.length_a   1.000
_cell.length_b   1.000
_cell.length_c   1.000
_cell.angle_alpha   90.00
_cell.angle_beta   90.00
_cell.angle_gamma   90.00
#
_symmetry.space_group_name_H-M   'P 1'
#
loop_
_entity.id
_entity.type
_entity.pdbx_description
1 polymer ?
#
loop_
_entity_poly.entity_id
_entity_poly.type
_entity_poly.pdbx_seq_one_letter_code
_entity_poly.pdbx_strand_id
1 'polypeptide(L)'
;MGKGNYKITAFVCGILSCVLLLCGCGGNTGQQETGAGSPTAGVSGQGVFTGELERDVTIRVLENDTAIERGYFTELIEAFNEAYSEYGIVAVDANMDQYLDLANDGPYGYGPDVLYQANDVLMKYVNGKHILPLPAENLKCYESIPEIAWEAYRTEIDGAVYTCGVPVNVQAPMLYYRKDMLPEDWESQWDDDNNGVPDMLENWNDMYTYSRQIHEQDSSKYGYMRSLYDVYFSSGYLFSYGGYLFGDDNTNPEEVGLHMGEAWKGANVLKQQASIMNEECIDNTITLNVYNKLAEGIYFAAVTTPDVYTTFIKELKGVYEKEGLSAQEAEEKAKENLVMTSLPMLPVSGDLSEENPELIDCKSMGGINGYAISSYTKAPNACLAFVEFAASYEMLVLRNQYLGIAPARSDAARDCGEVSKSLYDRMESGNIVIMPSLQETAQIWTPSETFFSDIAKDAFRQPGEQKYVSQEDYQLGLEKVSQQIYDAIYTLTQ
;
A
#
# COMPACT_ATOMS: atom_id res chain seq x y z
N MET A 1 8.45 -33.82 35.36
CA MET A 1 7.61 -32.89 36.16
C MET A 1 8.02 -31.50 35.79
N GLY A 2 7.11 -30.66 35.33
CA GLY A 2 7.35 -29.27 34.95
C GLY A 2 6.66 -28.92 33.63
N LYS A 3 5.33 -28.74 33.67
CA LYS A 3 4.53 -28.25 32.54
C LYS A 3 4.71 -26.73 32.50
N GLY A 4 5.36 -26.21 31.46
CA GLY A 4 5.35 -24.79 31.12
C GLY A 4 4.24 -24.51 30.12
N ASN A 5 3.19 -23.82 30.55
CA ASN A 5 2.12 -23.32 29.70
C ASN A 5 2.60 -22.07 28.96
N TYR A 6 2.80 -22.19 27.66
CA TYR A 6 2.93 -21.01 26.81
C TYR A 6 1.51 -20.60 26.35
N LYS A 7 1.07 -19.44 26.80
CA LYS A 7 -0.13 -18.77 26.29
C LYS A 7 0.20 -18.16 24.93
N ILE A 8 -0.39 -18.73 23.89
CA ILE A 8 -0.42 -18.10 22.57
C ILE A 8 -1.43 -16.96 22.67
N THR A 9 -0.95 -15.75 22.65
CA THR A 9 -1.80 -14.55 22.49
C THR A 9 -2.03 -14.35 21.01
N ALA A 10 -3.21 -14.72 20.53
CA ALA A 10 -3.66 -14.38 19.18
C ALA A 10 -3.92 -12.86 19.14
N PHE A 11 -3.13 -12.13 18.36
CA PHE A 11 -3.42 -10.75 18.01
C PHE A 11 -4.50 -10.75 16.92
N VAL A 12 -5.68 -10.35 17.31
CA VAL A 12 -6.80 -10.06 16.39
C VAL A 12 -6.65 -8.60 16.00
N CYS A 13 -6.24 -8.33 14.76
CA CYS A 13 -6.41 -7.01 14.15
C CYS A 13 -7.92 -6.80 13.89
N GLY A 14 -8.59 -6.17 14.83
CA GLY A 14 -9.96 -5.73 14.66
C GLY A 14 -9.97 -4.28 14.18
N ILE A 15 -10.46 -4.05 12.98
CA ILE A 15 -10.88 -2.73 12.53
C ILE A 15 -12.11 -2.38 13.34
N LEU A 16 -11.97 -1.47 14.31
CA LEU A 16 -13.06 -1.00 15.16
C LEU A 16 -13.76 0.17 14.47
N SER A 17 -14.94 -0.08 13.93
CA SER A 17 -15.89 0.97 13.55
C SER A 17 -16.33 1.71 14.81
N CYS A 18 -15.89 2.94 15.00
CA CYS A 18 -16.37 3.81 16.06
C CYS A 18 -17.75 4.38 15.70
N VAL A 19 -18.79 3.86 16.34
CA VAL A 19 -20.12 4.51 16.40
C VAL A 19 -20.06 5.59 17.48
N LEU A 20 -20.17 6.84 17.10
CA LEU A 20 -20.30 7.98 18.00
C LEU A 20 -21.74 8.09 18.51
N LEU A 21 -21.94 7.83 19.79
CA LEU A 21 -23.15 8.23 20.51
C LEU A 21 -22.92 9.60 21.18
N LEU A 22 -23.62 10.60 20.65
CA LEU A 22 -23.76 11.92 21.27
C LEU A 22 -24.72 11.86 22.45
N CYS A 23 -24.26 12.20 23.64
CA CYS A 23 -25.10 12.68 24.73
C CYS A 23 -24.53 13.99 25.27
N GLY A 24 -25.22 15.08 24.95
CA GLY A 24 -24.96 16.36 25.55
C GLY A 24 -25.66 16.53 26.91
N CYS A 25 -25.02 17.27 27.81
CA CYS A 25 -25.71 18.14 28.77
C CYS A 25 -24.72 19.15 29.36
N GLY A 26 -25.16 20.41 29.36
CA GLY A 26 -24.37 21.56 29.73
C GLY A 26 -24.32 21.80 31.24
N GLY A 27 -23.48 22.75 31.63
CA GLY A 27 -23.39 23.30 32.99
C GLY A 27 -22.19 24.22 33.15
N ASN A 28 -22.47 25.47 33.34
CA ASN A 28 -21.66 26.68 33.38
C ASN A 28 -20.85 26.82 34.69
N THR A 29 -19.80 27.62 34.58
CA THR A 29 -19.12 28.51 35.55
C THR A 29 -17.74 28.09 36.08
N GLY A 30 -16.79 29.03 35.87
CA GLY A 30 -15.66 29.24 36.77
C GLY A 30 -14.32 29.50 36.06
N GLN A 31 -14.00 30.78 35.82
CA GLN A 31 -12.68 31.24 35.38
C GLN A 31 -11.56 30.88 36.35
N GLN A 32 -10.49 30.37 35.86
CA GLN A 32 -9.12 30.66 36.36
C GLN A 32 -8.13 30.58 35.23
N GLU A 33 -7.59 31.74 34.84
CA GLU A 33 -6.49 31.88 33.92
C GLU A 33 -5.21 31.29 34.53
N THR A 34 -4.64 30.28 33.86
CA THR A 34 -3.19 30.04 33.93
C THR A 34 -2.71 29.90 32.50
N GLY A 35 -1.86 30.82 32.10
CA GLY A 35 -1.38 30.95 30.72
C GLY A 35 -0.58 29.73 30.27
N ALA A 36 -1.16 28.97 29.35
CA ALA A 36 -0.44 28.14 28.42
C ALA A 36 -0.51 28.87 27.07
N GLY A 37 0.62 29.37 26.64
CA GLY A 37 0.76 30.05 25.35
C GLY A 37 0.35 29.08 24.23
N SER A 38 -0.76 29.38 23.56
CA SER A 38 -1.07 28.78 22.26
C SER A 38 0.04 29.16 21.29
N PRO A 39 0.69 28.22 20.62
CA PRO A 39 1.52 28.57 19.48
C PRO A 39 0.59 28.89 18.31
N THR A 40 0.29 30.18 18.08
CA THR A 40 -0.14 30.66 16.78
C THR A 40 1.08 30.61 15.86
N ALA A 41 1.46 29.41 15.42
CA ALA A 41 2.38 29.26 14.30
C ALA A 41 1.61 29.59 13.02
N GLY A 42 1.89 30.74 12.45
CA GLY A 42 1.43 31.06 11.11
C GLY A 42 1.95 30.00 10.12
N VAL A 43 1.08 29.59 9.21
CA VAL A 43 1.37 28.66 8.14
C VAL A 43 2.33 29.31 7.12
N SER A 44 3.60 29.37 7.44
CA SER A 44 4.68 29.52 6.48
C SER A 44 5.88 28.76 7.01
N GLY A 45 6.16 27.58 6.44
CA GLY A 45 7.35 26.79 6.77
C GLY A 45 8.70 27.51 6.59
N GLN A 46 8.69 28.72 6.02
CA GLN A 46 9.87 29.54 5.78
C GLN A 46 10.53 30.14 7.04
N GLY A 47 9.91 30.02 8.21
CA GLY A 47 10.49 30.54 9.46
C GLY A 47 10.89 29.45 10.46
N VAL A 48 10.49 28.19 10.24
CA VAL A 48 10.74 27.07 11.15
C VAL A 48 12.10 26.42 10.85
N PHE A 49 12.43 26.23 9.59
CA PHE A 49 13.70 25.66 9.14
C PHE A 49 14.71 26.76 8.91
N THR A 50 15.61 26.97 9.87
CA THR A 50 16.62 28.04 9.84
C THR A 50 17.88 27.65 9.08
N GLY A 51 18.07 26.34 8.82
CA GLY A 51 19.30 25.76 8.28
C GLY A 51 20.40 25.55 9.34
N GLU A 52 20.18 26.00 10.57
CA GLU A 52 21.11 25.74 11.70
C GLU A 52 20.61 24.53 12.49
N LEU A 53 21.45 23.48 12.59
CA LEU A 53 21.13 22.29 13.36
C LEU A 53 21.06 22.62 14.86
N GLU A 54 20.02 22.13 15.50
CA GLU A 54 19.95 22.08 16.96
C GLU A 54 21.07 21.18 17.50
N ARG A 55 21.54 21.43 18.70
CA ARG A 55 22.62 20.68 19.35
C ARG A 55 22.13 20.02 20.63
N ASP A 56 22.72 18.86 20.94
CA ASP A 56 22.44 18.12 22.17
C ASP A 56 20.94 17.82 22.32
N VAL A 57 20.32 17.34 21.23
CA VAL A 57 18.89 17.03 21.16
C VAL A 57 18.63 15.56 20.85
N THR A 58 17.54 15.05 21.36
CA THR A 58 17.01 13.73 21.01
C THR A 58 15.75 13.90 20.19
N ILE A 59 15.67 13.25 19.01
CA ILE A 59 14.48 13.19 18.17
C ILE A 59 13.88 11.78 18.21
N ARG A 60 12.57 11.72 18.30
CA ARG A 60 11.80 10.46 18.38
C ARG A 60 11.22 10.15 17.02
N VAL A 61 11.58 9.02 16.46
CA VAL A 61 11.15 8.60 15.12
C VAL A 61 10.18 7.43 15.22
N LEU A 62 9.03 7.57 14.60
CA LEU A 62 8.06 6.50 14.43
C LEU A 62 8.28 5.84 13.07
N GLU A 63 8.59 4.56 13.09
CA GLU A 63 8.76 3.72 11.90
C GLU A 63 7.72 2.59 11.93
N ASN A 64 7.56 1.85 10.84
CA ASN A 64 6.66 0.72 10.80
C ASN A 64 7.24 -0.53 11.49
N ASP A 65 6.37 -1.37 12.01
CA ASP A 65 6.76 -2.57 12.77
C ASP A 65 7.65 -3.52 11.96
N THR A 66 7.40 -3.67 10.67
CA THR A 66 8.20 -4.52 9.78
C THR A 66 9.65 -4.05 9.66
N ALA A 67 9.88 -2.74 9.57
CA ALA A 67 11.23 -2.17 9.51
C ALA A 67 11.97 -2.34 10.83
N ILE A 68 11.25 -2.26 11.95
CA ILE A 68 11.78 -2.51 13.30
C ILE A 68 12.12 -3.99 13.45
N GLU A 69 11.19 -4.88 13.19
CA GLU A 69 11.35 -6.34 13.35
C GLU A 69 12.48 -6.93 12.50
N ARG A 70 12.68 -6.38 11.29
CA ARG A 70 13.74 -6.84 10.38
C ARG A 70 15.09 -6.19 10.60
N GLY A 71 15.19 -5.22 11.49
CA GLY A 71 16.43 -4.57 11.88
C GLY A 71 16.86 -3.39 11.02
N TYR A 72 16.16 -3.07 9.93
CA TYR A 72 16.47 -1.90 9.11
C TYR A 72 16.49 -0.61 9.95
N PHE A 73 15.47 -0.43 10.78
CA PHE A 73 15.34 0.79 11.58
C PHE A 73 16.46 0.95 12.59
N THR A 74 16.98 -0.13 13.15
CA THR A 74 18.16 -0.11 14.04
C THR A 74 19.39 0.41 13.29
N GLU A 75 19.67 -0.14 12.11
CA GLU A 75 20.80 0.29 11.28
C GLU A 75 20.68 1.77 10.85
N LEU A 76 19.48 2.22 10.47
CA LEU A 76 19.23 3.62 10.12
C LEU A 76 19.53 4.57 11.28
N ILE A 77 19.03 4.25 12.50
CA ILE A 77 19.26 5.05 13.70
C ILE A 77 20.75 5.08 14.07
N GLU A 78 21.43 3.94 14.06
CA GLU A 78 22.84 3.85 14.39
C GLU A 78 23.69 4.65 13.40
N ALA A 79 23.47 4.51 12.10
CA ALA A 79 24.18 5.27 11.08
C ALA A 79 23.94 6.78 11.18
N PHE A 80 22.70 7.20 11.44
CA PHE A 80 22.38 8.61 11.65
C PHE A 80 23.08 9.16 12.90
N ASN A 81 23.02 8.46 14.02
CA ASN A 81 23.60 8.88 15.28
C ASN A 81 25.12 9.00 15.19
N GLU A 82 25.78 8.11 14.44
CA GLU A 82 27.21 8.22 14.14
C GLU A 82 27.50 9.49 13.31
N ALA A 83 26.76 9.70 12.22
CA ALA A 83 26.96 10.82 11.30
C ALA A 83 26.77 12.19 11.96
N TYR A 84 25.86 12.29 12.93
CA TYR A 84 25.52 13.55 13.60
C TYR A 84 26.03 13.65 15.05
N SER A 85 26.95 12.75 15.45
CA SER A 85 27.51 12.70 16.80
C SER A 85 28.21 13.99 17.26
N GLU A 86 28.88 14.70 16.34
CA GLU A 86 29.55 15.98 16.65
C GLU A 86 28.59 17.14 17.00
N TYR A 87 27.30 16.98 16.60
CA TYR A 87 26.23 17.93 16.95
C TYR A 87 25.50 17.54 18.23
N GLY A 88 25.74 16.33 18.77
CA GLY A 88 24.99 15.78 19.90
C GLY A 88 23.54 15.46 19.55
N ILE A 89 23.22 15.23 18.26
CA ILE A 89 21.89 14.84 17.81
C ILE A 89 21.76 13.31 17.90
N VAL A 90 20.71 12.84 18.56
CA VAL A 90 20.42 11.42 18.73
C VAL A 90 19.00 11.12 18.27
N ALA A 91 18.86 10.26 17.27
CA ALA A 91 17.57 9.67 16.90
C ALA A 91 17.32 8.43 17.76
N VAL A 92 16.07 8.24 18.19
CA VAL A 92 15.62 7.06 18.93
C VAL A 92 14.28 6.58 18.39
N ASP A 93 14.00 5.28 18.55
CA ASP A 93 12.67 4.73 18.32
C ASP A 93 11.66 5.45 19.25
N ALA A 94 10.60 5.97 18.69
CA ALA A 94 9.50 6.56 19.46
C ALA A 94 8.78 5.52 20.34
N ASN A 95 8.92 4.23 20.00
CA ASN A 95 8.30 3.09 20.68
C ASN A 95 6.79 3.31 20.89
N MET A 96 6.10 3.64 19.81
CA MET A 96 4.68 3.94 19.75
C MET A 96 3.99 3.05 18.72
N ASP A 97 2.68 2.92 18.83
CA ASP A 97 1.88 2.27 17.80
C ASP A 97 2.03 3.01 16.47
N GLN A 98 2.31 2.26 15.40
CA GLN A 98 2.48 2.85 14.05
C GLN A 98 1.21 3.56 13.54
N TYR A 99 0.04 3.24 14.09
CA TYR A 99 -1.24 3.88 13.77
C TYR A 99 -1.63 4.96 14.79
N LEU A 100 -0.67 5.48 15.55
CA LEU A 100 -0.86 6.59 16.47
C LEU A 100 -1.70 7.72 15.86
N ASP A 101 -2.65 8.24 16.59
CA ASP A 101 -3.39 9.43 16.21
C ASP A 101 -2.64 10.71 16.63
N LEU A 102 -1.79 11.21 15.72
CA LEU A 102 -1.00 12.43 15.97
C LEU A 102 -1.87 13.65 16.30
N ALA A 103 -3.09 13.73 15.76
CA ALA A 103 -4.00 14.86 16.01
C ALA A 103 -4.44 14.91 17.47
N ASN A 104 -4.64 13.75 18.09
CA ASN A 104 -5.03 13.66 19.49
C ASN A 104 -3.84 13.74 20.45
N ASP A 105 -2.74 13.06 20.13
CA ASP A 105 -1.62 12.86 21.06
C ASP A 105 -0.54 13.95 20.96
N GLY A 106 -0.33 14.49 19.75
CA GLY A 106 0.67 15.51 19.47
C GLY A 106 0.56 16.78 20.32
N PRO A 107 -0.64 17.39 20.47
CA PRO A 107 -0.81 18.59 21.29
C PRO A 107 -0.41 18.44 22.75
N TYR A 108 -0.41 17.22 23.26
CA TYR A 108 0.02 16.93 24.65
C TYR A 108 1.49 16.51 24.75
N GLY A 109 2.24 16.52 23.63
CA GLY A 109 3.64 16.14 23.60
C GLY A 109 3.89 14.63 23.62
N TYR A 110 2.87 13.83 23.36
CA TYR A 110 2.97 12.36 23.30
C TYR A 110 3.26 11.82 21.89
N GLY A 111 3.30 12.67 20.87
CA GLY A 111 3.63 12.28 19.50
C GLY A 111 5.13 12.10 19.24
N PRO A 112 5.52 11.47 18.13
CA PRO A 112 6.90 11.44 17.64
C PRO A 112 7.27 12.80 17.03
N ASP A 113 8.59 13.01 16.81
CA ASP A 113 9.10 14.17 16.08
C ASP A 113 9.08 13.93 14.55
N VAL A 114 9.35 12.69 14.13
CA VAL A 114 9.32 12.24 12.74
C VAL A 114 8.42 11.00 12.62
N LEU A 115 7.63 10.93 11.54
CA LEU A 115 6.72 9.82 11.28
C LEU A 115 6.98 9.25 9.88
N TYR A 116 7.04 7.92 9.79
CA TYR A 116 6.99 7.20 8.52
C TYR A 116 5.60 6.59 8.32
N GLN A 117 4.91 6.95 7.21
CA GLN A 117 3.60 6.42 6.86
C GLN A 117 3.33 6.56 5.35
N ALA A 118 2.21 5.97 4.89
CA ALA A 118 1.68 6.19 3.55
C ALA A 118 1.20 7.65 3.37
N ASN A 119 1.23 8.14 2.15
CA ASN A 119 0.89 9.51 1.81
C ASN A 119 -0.53 9.89 2.26
N ASP A 120 -1.54 9.06 2.05
CA ASP A 120 -2.91 9.31 2.47
C ASP A 120 -3.08 9.45 3.99
N VAL A 121 -2.26 8.72 4.77
CA VAL A 121 -2.23 8.82 6.24
C VAL A 121 -1.57 10.12 6.69
N LEU A 122 -0.40 10.46 6.12
CA LEU A 122 0.32 11.67 6.51
C LEU A 122 -0.45 12.94 6.13
N MET A 123 -1.01 12.96 4.92
CA MET A 123 -1.67 14.15 4.40
C MET A 123 -2.96 14.51 5.14
N LYS A 124 -3.67 13.54 5.73
CA LYS A 124 -4.82 13.87 6.60
C LYS A 124 -4.46 14.71 7.83
N TYR A 125 -3.19 14.65 8.28
CA TYR A 125 -2.73 15.49 9.41
C TYR A 125 -2.37 16.92 8.99
N VAL A 126 -2.19 17.18 7.70
CA VAL A 126 -1.78 18.50 7.20
C VAL A 126 -2.84 19.56 7.46
N ASN A 127 -4.12 19.26 7.20
CA ASN A 127 -5.22 20.20 7.41
C ASN A 127 -5.38 20.61 8.89
N GLY A 128 -5.08 19.68 9.81
CA GLY A 128 -5.02 19.96 11.25
C GLY A 128 -3.75 20.70 11.69
N LYS A 129 -2.84 20.99 10.76
CA LYS A 129 -1.52 21.61 11.02
C LYS A 129 -0.66 20.80 12.00
N HIS A 130 -0.79 19.47 11.97
CA HIS A 130 -0.04 18.55 12.82
C HIS A 130 1.32 18.16 12.21
N ILE A 131 1.53 18.48 10.92
CA ILE A 131 2.75 18.23 10.15
C ILE A 131 3.27 19.55 9.60
N LEU A 132 4.60 19.70 9.60
CA LEU A 132 5.29 20.88 9.09
C LEU A 132 5.42 20.83 7.55
N PRO A 133 5.14 21.93 6.84
CA PRO A 133 5.60 22.13 5.47
C PRO A 133 7.13 22.13 5.40
N LEU A 134 7.70 21.41 4.43
CA LEU A 134 9.14 21.21 4.28
C LEU A 134 9.72 22.09 3.17
N PRO A 135 10.99 22.53 3.28
CA PRO A 135 11.72 23.18 2.19
C PRO A 135 12.28 22.11 1.23
N ALA A 136 11.38 21.31 0.61
CA ALA A 136 11.73 20.09 -0.13
C ALA A 136 12.75 20.34 -1.25
N GLU A 137 12.63 21.46 -1.97
CA GLU A 137 13.52 21.84 -3.07
C GLU A 137 14.98 22.08 -2.64
N ASN A 138 15.22 22.25 -1.33
CA ASN A 138 16.57 22.42 -0.77
C ASN A 138 17.21 21.10 -0.34
N LEU A 139 16.46 19.99 -0.38
CA LEU A 139 16.95 18.67 0.02
C LEU A 139 17.82 18.07 -1.09
N LYS A 140 18.91 17.40 -0.71
CA LYS A 140 19.83 16.74 -1.66
C LYS A 140 19.16 15.62 -2.47
N CYS A 141 18.13 15.01 -1.92
CA CYS A 141 17.37 13.95 -2.60
C CYS A 141 16.34 14.49 -3.61
N TYR A 142 16.07 15.81 -3.63
CA TYR A 142 14.94 16.38 -4.39
C TYR A 142 14.97 16.01 -5.88
N GLU A 143 16.08 16.26 -6.54
CA GLU A 143 16.25 15.99 -7.98
C GLU A 143 16.28 14.49 -8.34
N SER A 144 16.51 13.62 -7.37
CA SER A 144 16.59 12.17 -7.60
C SER A 144 15.26 11.45 -7.40
N ILE A 145 14.26 12.15 -6.86
CA ILE A 145 12.91 11.66 -6.63
C ILE A 145 11.99 12.24 -7.72
N PRO A 146 11.19 11.43 -8.44
CA PRO A 146 10.36 11.94 -9.53
C PRO A 146 9.22 12.81 -9.02
N GLU A 147 8.76 13.72 -9.86
CA GLU A 147 7.71 14.68 -9.56
C GLU A 147 6.43 14.02 -9.05
N ILE A 148 6.01 12.92 -9.68
CA ILE A 148 4.81 12.16 -9.28
C ILE A 148 4.87 11.67 -7.83
N ALA A 149 6.07 11.36 -7.30
CA ALA A 149 6.22 10.97 -5.90
C ALA A 149 6.14 12.18 -4.97
N TRP A 150 6.64 13.34 -5.40
CA TRP A 150 6.50 14.58 -4.63
C TRP A 150 5.05 15.08 -4.61
N GLU A 151 4.30 14.93 -5.69
CA GLU A 151 2.87 15.27 -5.76
C GLU A 151 2.05 14.57 -4.68
N ALA A 152 2.41 13.34 -4.33
CA ALA A 152 1.77 12.60 -3.24
C ALA A 152 1.86 13.30 -1.86
N TYR A 153 2.79 14.24 -1.69
CA TYR A 153 3.01 14.99 -0.45
C TYR A 153 2.74 16.49 -0.59
N ARG A 154 2.18 16.93 -1.71
CA ARG A 154 1.79 18.31 -1.93
C ARG A 154 0.34 18.56 -1.57
N THR A 155 0.10 19.74 -1.04
CA THR A 155 -1.24 20.23 -0.74
C THR A 155 -1.29 21.73 -0.85
N GLU A 156 -2.47 22.27 -1.12
CA GLU A 156 -2.73 23.70 -1.09
C GLU A 156 -3.28 24.10 0.28
N ILE A 157 -2.65 25.08 0.91
CA ILE A 157 -3.09 25.68 2.18
C ILE A 157 -3.14 27.19 1.98
N ASP A 158 -4.30 27.79 2.18
CA ASP A 158 -4.51 29.25 2.06
C ASP A 158 -4.03 29.84 0.71
N GLY A 159 -4.18 29.09 -0.40
CA GLY A 159 -3.81 29.49 -1.76
C GLY A 159 -2.33 29.34 -2.09
N ALA A 160 -1.54 28.64 -1.27
CA ALA A 160 -0.15 28.33 -1.52
C ALA A 160 0.09 26.82 -1.46
N VAL A 161 0.90 26.30 -2.39
CA VAL A 161 1.26 24.88 -2.45
C VAL A 161 2.43 24.59 -1.51
N TYR A 162 2.30 23.56 -0.70
CA TYR A 162 3.29 23.09 0.26
C TYR A 162 3.60 21.62 0.07
N THR A 163 4.85 21.25 0.27
CA THR A 163 5.29 19.83 0.39
C THR A 163 5.40 19.48 1.86
N CYS A 164 4.69 18.43 2.30
CA CYS A 164 4.55 18.10 3.73
C CYS A 164 5.16 16.73 4.09
N GLY A 165 5.92 16.11 3.20
CA GLY A 165 6.62 14.86 3.44
C GLY A 165 7.72 14.62 2.41
N VAL A 166 8.60 13.66 2.69
CA VAL A 166 9.68 13.23 1.78
C VAL A 166 9.39 11.80 1.34
N PRO A 167 9.18 11.56 0.04
CA PRO A 167 8.97 10.22 -0.50
C PRO A 167 10.16 9.30 -0.24
N VAL A 168 9.90 8.08 0.17
CA VAL A 168 10.93 7.07 0.49
C VAL A 168 10.80 5.84 -0.40
N ASN A 169 9.58 5.31 -0.55
CA ASN A 169 9.36 4.11 -1.35
C ASN A 169 8.00 4.09 -2.05
N VAL A 170 7.95 3.35 -3.14
CA VAL A 170 6.75 3.04 -3.91
C VAL A 170 6.19 1.70 -3.47
N GLN A 171 4.89 1.61 -3.29
CA GLN A 171 4.18 0.38 -3.00
C GLN A 171 2.99 0.21 -3.94
N ALA A 172 2.89 -0.96 -4.55
CA ALA A 172 1.76 -1.35 -5.40
C ALA A 172 1.59 -2.87 -5.39
N PRO A 173 0.41 -3.40 -5.76
CA PRO A 173 0.19 -4.82 -5.92
C PRO A 173 1.16 -5.46 -6.92
N MET A 174 1.70 -6.62 -6.55
CA MET A 174 2.57 -7.47 -7.37
C MET A 174 2.00 -8.89 -7.41
N LEU A 175 2.34 -9.62 -8.47
CA LEU A 175 2.04 -11.05 -8.57
C LEU A 175 3.20 -11.85 -7.98
N TYR A 176 2.88 -12.77 -7.07
CA TYR A 176 3.79 -13.79 -6.57
C TYR A 176 3.42 -15.14 -7.13
N TYR A 177 4.40 -15.95 -7.50
CA TYR A 177 4.16 -17.33 -7.90
C TYR A 177 5.28 -18.25 -7.47
N ARG A 178 5.00 -19.55 -7.50
CA ARG A 178 5.99 -20.59 -7.21
C ARG A 178 6.50 -21.20 -8.52
N LYS A 179 7.80 -20.98 -8.79
CA LYS A 179 8.46 -21.50 -9.99
C LYS A 179 8.48 -23.03 -10.05
N ASP A 180 8.61 -23.70 -8.89
CA ASP A 180 8.59 -25.17 -8.78
C ASP A 180 7.20 -25.79 -8.97
N MET A 181 6.17 -24.97 -9.16
CA MET A 181 4.80 -25.39 -9.51
C MET A 181 4.46 -25.20 -10.98
N LEU A 182 5.36 -24.66 -11.78
CA LEU A 182 5.16 -24.57 -13.23
C LEU A 182 5.00 -26.01 -13.81
N PRO A 183 4.14 -26.22 -14.82
CA PRO A 183 4.09 -27.47 -15.56
C PRO A 183 5.46 -27.85 -16.12
N GLU A 184 5.80 -29.13 -16.17
CA GLU A 184 7.09 -29.59 -16.69
C GLU A 184 7.32 -29.21 -18.16
N ASP A 185 6.26 -28.98 -18.91
CA ASP A 185 6.23 -28.66 -20.32
C ASP A 185 5.78 -27.20 -20.61
N TRP A 186 5.86 -26.31 -19.60
CA TRP A 186 5.38 -24.94 -19.72
C TRP A 186 6.04 -24.16 -20.89
N GLU A 187 7.33 -24.39 -21.15
CA GLU A 187 8.06 -23.76 -22.27
C GLU A 187 7.46 -24.08 -23.65
N SER A 188 6.69 -25.17 -23.77
CA SER A 188 6.05 -25.57 -25.02
C SER A 188 4.53 -25.32 -25.06
N GLN A 189 3.89 -25.10 -23.91
CA GLN A 189 2.44 -24.94 -23.79
C GLN A 189 2.03 -23.53 -23.36
N TRP A 190 2.95 -22.79 -22.72
CA TRP A 190 2.70 -21.52 -22.06
C TRP A 190 3.83 -20.51 -22.27
N ASP A 191 4.50 -20.54 -23.42
CA ASP A 191 5.53 -19.58 -23.85
C ASP A 191 5.46 -19.46 -25.38
N ASP A 192 4.32 -18.93 -25.87
CA ASP A 192 3.98 -18.87 -27.29
C ASP A 192 4.92 -17.94 -28.07
N ASP A 193 5.43 -16.88 -27.45
CA ASP A 193 6.35 -15.91 -28.06
C ASP A 193 7.83 -16.26 -27.85
N ASN A 194 8.10 -17.31 -27.08
CA ASN A 194 9.44 -17.82 -26.75
C ASN A 194 10.34 -16.78 -26.05
N ASN A 195 9.76 -15.97 -25.18
CA ASN A 195 10.49 -14.98 -24.39
C ASN A 195 11.06 -15.53 -23.07
N GLY A 196 10.70 -16.76 -22.69
CA GLY A 196 11.15 -17.45 -21.48
C GLY A 196 10.35 -17.04 -20.24
N VAL A 197 9.20 -16.42 -20.40
CA VAL A 197 8.24 -16.09 -19.34
C VAL A 197 6.92 -16.85 -19.61
N PRO A 198 6.39 -17.58 -18.65
CA PRO A 198 5.12 -18.27 -18.86
C PRO A 198 3.96 -17.31 -19.15
N ASP A 199 3.20 -17.53 -20.23
CA ASP A 199 2.10 -16.68 -20.70
C ASP A 199 1.06 -16.38 -19.59
N MET A 200 0.79 -17.37 -18.70
CA MET A 200 -0.12 -17.18 -17.58
C MET A 200 0.37 -16.14 -16.54
N LEU A 201 1.62 -15.69 -16.64
CA LEU A 201 2.18 -14.63 -15.80
C LEU A 201 2.23 -13.29 -16.53
N GLU A 202 1.99 -13.27 -17.84
CA GLU A 202 2.06 -12.09 -18.69
C GLU A 202 0.67 -11.49 -18.97
N ASN A 203 -0.36 -12.35 -19.08
CA ASN A 203 -1.71 -11.87 -19.32
C ASN A 203 -2.78 -12.62 -18.50
N TRP A 204 -3.88 -11.94 -18.20
CA TRP A 204 -4.96 -12.48 -17.38
C TRP A 204 -5.83 -13.52 -18.09
N ASN A 205 -5.85 -13.57 -19.44
CA ASN A 205 -6.59 -14.59 -20.19
C ASN A 205 -5.95 -15.96 -20.00
N ASP A 206 -4.62 -16.02 -20.08
CA ASP A 206 -3.89 -17.26 -19.88
C ASP A 206 -3.89 -17.67 -18.40
N MET A 207 -3.77 -16.71 -17.46
CA MET A 207 -3.96 -17.01 -16.03
C MET A 207 -5.36 -17.56 -15.75
N TYR A 208 -6.39 -17.03 -16.39
CA TYR A 208 -7.77 -17.50 -16.27
C TYR A 208 -7.92 -18.93 -16.79
N THR A 209 -7.39 -19.20 -17.98
CA THR A 209 -7.41 -20.53 -18.61
C THR A 209 -6.62 -21.55 -17.79
N TYR A 210 -5.41 -21.20 -17.36
CA TYR A 210 -4.56 -22.02 -16.52
C TYR A 210 -5.21 -22.34 -15.17
N SER A 211 -5.83 -21.36 -14.55
CA SER A 211 -6.54 -21.56 -13.27
C SER A 211 -7.69 -22.54 -13.38
N ARG A 212 -8.44 -22.50 -14.47
CA ARG A 212 -9.51 -23.45 -14.75
C ARG A 212 -8.96 -24.88 -14.94
N GLN A 213 -7.88 -25.00 -15.71
CA GLN A 213 -7.24 -26.32 -15.95
C GLN A 213 -6.73 -26.95 -14.65
N ILE A 214 -6.06 -26.19 -13.78
CA ILE A 214 -5.60 -26.67 -12.48
C ILE A 214 -6.78 -27.18 -11.64
N HIS A 215 -7.84 -26.38 -11.54
CA HIS A 215 -8.99 -26.72 -10.70
C HIS A 215 -9.79 -27.90 -11.25
N GLU A 216 -9.88 -28.04 -12.57
CA GLU A 216 -10.50 -29.22 -13.22
C GLU A 216 -9.71 -30.51 -12.99
N GLN A 217 -8.38 -30.43 -12.92
CA GLN A 217 -7.52 -31.57 -12.63
C GLN A 217 -7.53 -31.97 -11.14
N ASP A 218 -7.54 -30.97 -10.27
CA ASP A 218 -7.62 -31.13 -8.81
C ASP A 218 -8.47 -30.02 -8.19
N SER A 219 -9.70 -30.34 -7.80
CA SER A 219 -10.64 -29.37 -7.24
C SER A 219 -10.19 -28.74 -5.90
N SER A 220 -9.12 -29.20 -5.30
CA SER A 220 -8.49 -28.56 -4.13
C SER A 220 -7.44 -27.52 -4.49
N LYS A 221 -7.12 -27.36 -5.77
CA LYS A 221 -6.09 -26.47 -6.29
C LYS A 221 -6.69 -25.31 -7.07
N TYR A 222 -6.00 -24.18 -7.05
CA TYR A 222 -6.38 -22.95 -7.72
C TYR A 222 -5.15 -22.29 -8.35
N GLY A 223 -5.33 -21.65 -9.51
CA GLY A 223 -4.22 -20.97 -10.19
C GLY A 223 -3.84 -19.64 -9.56
N TYR A 224 -4.80 -18.95 -8.94
CA TYR A 224 -4.60 -17.59 -8.50
C TYR A 224 -5.47 -17.25 -7.29
N MET A 225 -4.98 -16.36 -6.42
CA MET A 225 -5.75 -15.80 -5.32
C MET A 225 -5.41 -14.35 -5.01
N ARG A 226 -6.36 -13.62 -4.48
CA ARG A 226 -6.24 -12.34 -3.79
C ARG A 226 -7.48 -12.04 -2.96
N SER A 227 -7.42 -11.00 -2.13
CA SER A 227 -8.61 -10.46 -1.48
C SER A 227 -9.45 -9.69 -2.51
N LEU A 228 -10.66 -10.19 -2.80
CA LEU A 228 -11.51 -9.64 -3.88
C LEU A 228 -12.26 -8.38 -3.46
N TYR A 229 -12.62 -8.24 -2.19
CA TYR A 229 -13.33 -7.07 -1.68
C TYR A 229 -12.42 -5.86 -1.50
N ASP A 230 -11.11 -6.07 -1.37
CA ASP A 230 -10.14 -5.05 -1.03
C ASP A 230 -9.99 -4.01 -2.14
N VAL A 231 -10.23 -2.76 -1.79
CA VAL A 231 -10.21 -1.60 -2.70
C VAL A 231 -8.83 -1.39 -3.31
N TYR A 232 -7.78 -1.53 -2.50
CA TYR A 232 -6.39 -1.36 -2.93
C TYR A 232 -6.00 -2.34 -4.04
N PHE A 233 -6.44 -3.61 -3.93
CA PHE A 233 -6.15 -4.65 -4.91
C PHE A 233 -7.14 -4.68 -6.10
N SER A 234 -8.34 -4.09 -5.98
CA SER A 234 -9.40 -4.24 -6.97
C SER A 234 -9.60 -3.01 -7.86
N SER A 235 -9.34 -1.80 -7.35
CA SER A 235 -9.61 -0.56 -8.09
C SER A 235 -8.80 -0.43 -9.37
N GLY A 236 -7.58 -0.97 -9.41
CA GLY A 236 -6.70 -0.92 -10.58
C GLY A 236 -7.33 -1.50 -11.84
N TYR A 237 -8.19 -2.52 -11.70
CA TYR A 237 -8.92 -3.10 -12.83
C TYR A 237 -9.92 -2.10 -13.44
N LEU A 238 -10.56 -1.26 -12.64
CA LEU A 238 -11.41 -0.18 -13.13
C LEU A 238 -10.57 0.92 -13.81
N PHE A 239 -9.43 1.27 -13.22
CA PHE A 239 -8.52 2.29 -13.76
C PHE A 239 -7.92 1.91 -15.11
N SER A 240 -7.69 0.61 -15.35
CA SER A 240 -7.19 0.09 -16.62
C SER A 240 -8.13 0.37 -17.80
N TYR A 241 -9.42 0.51 -17.52
CA TYR A 241 -10.45 0.81 -18.52
C TYR A 241 -11.02 2.24 -18.41
N GLY A 242 -10.27 3.16 -17.79
CA GLY A 242 -10.59 4.58 -17.79
C GLY A 242 -11.43 5.07 -16.62
N GLY A 243 -11.71 4.21 -15.62
CA GLY A 243 -12.21 4.67 -14.31
C GLY A 243 -11.13 5.42 -13.54
N TYR A 244 -11.53 6.27 -12.61
CA TYR A 244 -10.63 7.00 -11.70
C TYR A 244 -11.34 7.24 -10.36
N LEU A 245 -10.59 7.66 -9.33
CA LEU A 245 -11.19 7.97 -8.02
C LEU A 245 -11.82 9.35 -8.03
N PHE A 246 -11.01 10.40 -8.22
CA PHE A 246 -11.46 11.79 -8.23
C PHE A 246 -11.01 12.48 -9.52
N GLY A 247 -11.76 13.48 -9.95
CA GLY A 247 -11.46 14.29 -11.14
C GLY A 247 -10.14 15.06 -11.00
N ASP A 248 -9.72 15.69 -12.11
CA ASP A 248 -8.51 16.52 -12.20
C ASP A 248 -7.26 15.79 -11.59
N ASP A 249 -6.96 14.59 -12.09
CA ASP A 249 -5.85 13.76 -11.62
C ASP A 249 -5.88 13.47 -10.10
N ASN A 250 -7.06 13.13 -9.58
CA ASN A 250 -7.32 12.82 -8.18
C ASN A 250 -7.22 14.02 -7.22
N THR A 251 -7.37 15.25 -7.69
CA THR A 251 -7.38 16.46 -6.87
C THR A 251 -8.78 17.05 -6.64
N ASN A 252 -9.77 16.64 -7.44
CA ASN A 252 -11.14 17.16 -7.39
C ASN A 252 -12.14 16.11 -6.84
N PRO A 253 -12.43 16.10 -5.52
CA PRO A 253 -13.35 15.15 -4.92
C PRO A 253 -14.84 15.39 -5.25
N GLU A 254 -15.17 16.51 -5.92
CA GLU A 254 -16.53 16.76 -6.41
C GLU A 254 -16.89 15.87 -7.60
N GLU A 255 -15.89 15.24 -8.22
CA GLU A 255 -16.06 14.34 -9.33
C GLU A 255 -15.54 12.93 -8.98
N VAL A 256 -16.45 11.99 -8.72
CA VAL A 256 -16.13 10.59 -8.42
C VAL A 256 -16.32 9.75 -9.68
N GLY A 257 -15.24 9.23 -10.23
CA GLY A 257 -15.19 8.67 -11.58
C GLY A 257 -15.01 7.15 -11.69
N LEU A 258 -15.37 6.34 -10.68
CA LEU A 258 -15.25 4.88 -10.78
C LEU A 258 -16.06 4.26 -11.91
N HIS A 259 -17.10 4.94 -12.39
CA HIS A 259 -18.00 4.53 -13.47
C HIS A 259 -17.62 5.07 -14.85
N MET A 260 -16.56 5.89 -14.92
CA MET A 260 -16.17 6.57 -16.17
C MET A 260 -15.43 5.64 -17.13
N GLY A 261 -15.30 6.10 -18.37
CA GLY A 261 -14.68 5.31 -19.45
C GLY A 261 -15.43 4.01 -19.71
N GLU A 262 -14.68 2.92 -19.80
CA GLU A 262 -15.20 1.56 -19.93
C GLU A 262 -14.96 0.74 -18.66
N ALA A 263 -14.97 1.37 -17.48
CA ALA A 263 -14.69 0.74 -16.18
C ALA A 263 -15.58 -0.50 -15.89
N TRP A 264 -16.74 -0.60 -16.54
CA TRP A 264 -17.57 -1.80 -16.49
C TRP A 264 -16.84 -3.07 -16.97
N LYS A 265 -15.88 -2.94 -17.92
CA LYS A 265 -15.01 -4.06 -18.33
C LYS A 265 -14.13 -4.53 -17.18
N GLY A 266 -13.57 -3.60 -16.41
CA GLY A 266 -12.82 -3.92 -15.21
C GLY A 266 -13.65 -4.66 -14.15
N ALA A 267 -14.91 -4.24 -13.94
CA ALA A 267 -15.83 -4.92 -13.05
C ALA A 267 -16.19 -6.34 -13.57
N ASN A 268 -16.32 -6.52 -14.88
CA ASN A 268 -16.50 -7.84 -15.49
C ASN A 268 -15.26 -8.74 -15.29
N VAL A 269 -14.07 -8.21 -15.48
CA VAL A 269 -12.80 -8.93 -15.18
C VAL A 269 -12.77 -9.38 -13.72
N LEU A 270 -13.13 -8.51 -12.77
CA LEU A 270 -13.20 -8.86 -11.35
C LEU A 270 -14.15 -10.03 -11.06
N LYS A 271 -15.32 -10.05 -11.68
CA LYS A 271 -16.25 -11.17 -11.56
C LYS A 271 -15.69 -12.47 -12.16
N GLN A 272 -15.06 -12.39 -13.33
CA GLN A 272 -14.43 -13.55 -13.96
C GLN A 272 -13.29 -14.09 -13.10
N GLN A 273 -12.43 -13.22 -12.56
CA GLN A 273 -11.38 -13.62 -11.62
C GLN A 273 -11.96 -14.30 -10.36
N ALA A 274 -13.07 -13.79 -9.81
CA ALA A 274 -13.73 -14.43 -8.68
C ALA A 274 -14.16 -15.88 -9.01
N SER A 275 -14.60 -16.14 -10.24
CA SER A 275 -15.07 -17.47 -10.67
C SER A 275 -13.98 -18.55 -10.71
N ILE A 276 -12.72 -18.16 -10.73
CA ILE A 276 -11.55 -19.08 -10.71
C ILE A 276 -10.86 -19.15 -9.37
N MET A 277 -11.40 -18.53 -8.35
CA MET A 277 -10.88 -18.53 -6.98
C MET A 277 -11.81 -19.30 -6.04
N ASN A 278 -11.34 -19.57 -4.83
CA ASN A 278 -12.18 -20.07 -3.75
C ASN A 278 -13.04 -18.91 -3.19
N GLU A 279 -14.26 -19.21 -2.75
CA GLU A 279 -15.18 -18.27 -2.12
C GLU A 279 -14.57 -17.58 -0.88
N GLU A 280 -13.59 -18.19 -0.21
CA GLU A 280 -12.83 -17.58 0.89
C GLU A 280 -12.06 -16.32 0.49
N CYS A 281 -11.82 -16.08 -0.82
CA CYS A 281 -11.18 -14.86 -1.34
C CYS A 281 -12.11 -13.64 -1.36
N ILE A 282 -13.40 -13.80 -1.06
CA ILE A 282 -14.38 -12.69 -1.07
C ILE A 282 -14.12 -11.70 0.06
N ASP A 283 -13.66 -12.18 1.21
CA ASP A 283 -13.39 -11.34 2.38
C ASP A 283 -11.91 -11.38 2.79
N ASN A 284 -11.59 -10.75 3.92
CA ASN A 284 -10.21 -10.66 4.40
C ASN A 284 -9.67 -11.94 5.05
N THR A 285 -10.45 -13.01 5.13
CA THR A 285 -10.01 -14.28 5.71
C THR A 285 -8.81 -14.84 4.93
N ILE A 286 -8.79 -14.64 3.61
CA ILE A 286 -7.69 -15.05 2.76
C ILE A 286 -6.39 -14.33 3.11
N THR A 287 -6.44 -13.07 3.51
CA THR A 287 -5.25 -12.28 3.88
C THR A 287 -4.46 -12.93 5.01
N LEU A 288 -5.14 -13.61 5.95
CA LEU A 288 -4.49 -14.32 7.05
C LEU A 288 -3.87 -15.66 6.63
N ASN A 289 -4.34 -16.26 5.54
CA ASN A 289 -3.99 -17.61 5.10
C ASN A 289 -3.20 -17.64 3.79
N VAL A 290 -3.06 -16.50 3.10
CA VAL A 290 -2.44 -16.40 1.78
C VAL A 290 -1.04 -17.01 1.74
N TYR A 291 -0.22 -16.74 2.75
CA TYR A 291 1.17 -17.19 2.83
C TYR A 291 1.26 -18.72 2.90
N ASN A 292 0.51 -19.33 3.81
CA ASN A 292 0.50 -20.79 3.99
C ASN A 292 -0.03 -21.50 2.75
N LYS A 293 -1.11 -21.00 2.16
CA LYS A 293 -1.77 -21.64 1.02
C LYS A 293 -0.93 -21.58 -0.26
N LEU A 294 -0.21 -20.49 -0.49
CA LEU A 294 0.79 -20.43 -1.56
C LEU A 294 1.95 -21.40 -1.26
N ALA A 295 2.48 -21.39 -0.04
CA ALA A 295 3.57 -22.27 0.36
C ALA A 295 3.20 -23.76 0.30
N GLU A 296 1.97 -24.13 0.62
CA GLU A 296 1.45 -25.52 0.54
C GLU A 296 1.05 -25.90 -0.91
N GLY A 297 1.13 -24.98 -1.86
CA GLY A 297 0.77 -25.22 -3.26
C GLY A 297 -0.72 -25.47 -3.47
N ILE A 298 -1.59 -24.90 -2.63
CA ILE A 298 -3.03 -24.85 -2.87
C ILE A 298 -3.33 -23.85 -3.96
N TYR A 299 -2.59 -22.73 -3.95
CA TYR A 299 -2.62 -21.71 -5.01
C TYR A 299 -1.25 -21.66 -5.70
N PHE A 300 -1.26 -21.55 -7.02
CA PHE A 300 -0.05 -21.36 -7.84
C PHE A 300 0.50 -19.95 -7.70
N ALA A 301 -0.38 -18.94 -7.71
CA ALA A 301 -0.03 -17.53 -7.66
C ALA A 301 -0.91 -16.75 -6.66
N ALA A 302 -0.40 -15.59 -6.23
CA ALA A 302 -1.11 -14.66 -5.35
C ALA A 302 -0.78 -13.22 -5.71
N VAL A 303 -1.74 -12.30 -5.56
CA VAL A 303 -1.51 -10.85 -5.64
C VAL A 303 -1.49 -10.25 -4.25
N THR A 304 -0.40 -9.58 -3.90
CA THR A 304 -0.23 -8.81 -2.67
C THR A 304 0.91 -7.78 -2.82
N THR A 305 1.33 -7.13 -1.75
CA THR A 305 2.34 -6.07 -1.75
C THR A 305 3.77 -6.62 -1.60
N PRO A 306 4.81 -5.89 -2.04
CA PRO A 306 6.21 -6.35 -1.99
C PRO A 306 6.76 -6.59 -0.57
N ASP A 307 6.30 -5.83 0.41
CA ASP A 307 6.77 -5.87 1.80
C ASP A 307 6.54 -7.21 2.51
N VAL A 308 5.65 -8.06 1.96
CA VAL A 308 5.36 -9.39 2.53
C VAL A 308 6.23 -10.52 1.96
N TYR A 309 7.16 -10.22 1.06
CA TYR A 309 8.04 -11.22 0.41
C TYR A 309 8.73 -12.16 1.42
N THR A 310 9.31 -11.61 2.49
CA THR A 310 10.01 -12.42 3.48
C THR A 310 9.08 -13.30 4.32
N THR A 311 7.81 -12.90 4.46
CA THR A 311 6.79 -13.76 5.10
C THR A 311 6.51 -14.98 4.25
N PHE A 312 6.35 -14.82 2.93
CA PHE A 312 6.22 -15.94 2.01
C PHE A 312 7.45 -16.88 2.04
N ILE A 313 8.66 -16.29 2.03
CA ILE A 313 9.92 -17.07 2.14
C ILE A 313 9.92 -17.91 3.41
N LYS A 314 9.53 -17.34 4.54
CA LYS A 314 9.48 -18.04 5.83
C LYS A 314 8.52 -19.24 5.79
N GLU A 315 7.32 -19.07 5.25
CA GLU A 315 6.33 -20.13 5.15
C GLU A 315 6.79 -21.23 4.17
N LEU A 316 7.30 -20.85 3.00
CA LEU A 316 7.80 -21.79 2.00
C LEU A 316 9.02 -22.56 2.50
N LYS A 317 9.95 -21.91 3.20
CA LYS A 317 11.04 -22.56 3.92
C LYS A 317 10.52 -23.62 4.89
N GLY A 318 9.48 -23.30 5.68
CA GLY A 318 8.88 -24.23 6.61
C GLY A 318 8.29 -25.47 5.93
N VAL A 319 7.81 -25.35 4.70
CA VAL A 319 7.36 -26.51 3.89
C VAL A 319 8.55 -27.38 3.50
N TYR A 320 9.62 -26.80 2.96
CA TYR A 320 10.81 -27.53 2.53
C TYR A 320 11.57 -28.18 3.72
N GLU A 321 11.57 -27.57 4.90
CA GLU A 321 12.11 -28.20 6.13
C GLU A 321 11.30 -29.45 6.51
N LYS A 322 9.97 -29.43 6.38
CA LYS A 322 9.11 -30.60 6.59
C LYS A 322 9.36 -31.72 5.57
N GLU A 323 9.81 -31.37 4.36
CA GLU A 323 10.24 -32.30 3.33
C GLU A 323 11.63 -32.91 3.60
N GLY A 324 12.35 -32.41 4.62
CA GLY A 324 13.61 -32.99 5.10
C GLY A 324 14.87 -32.22 4.71
N LEU A 325 14.74 -31.00 4.14
CA LEU A 325 15.90 -30.13 3.87
C LEU A 325 16.40 -29.51 5.18
N SER A 326 17.70 -29.22 5.23
CA SER A 326 18.25 -28.39 6.31
C SER A 326 17.71 -26.95 6.23
N ALA A 327 17.77 -26.19 7.32
CA ALA A 327 17.26 -24.82 7.38
C ALA A 327 17.89 -23.89 6.33
N GLN A 328 19.17 -24.10 6.01
CA GLN A 328 19.87 -23.32 4.98
C GLN A 328 19.41 -23.73 3.58
N GLU A 329 19.40 -25.03 3.26
CA GLU A 329 18.95 -25.54 1.95
C GLU A 329 17.48 -25.15 1.67
N ALA A 330 16.63 -25.23 2.70
CA ALA A 330 15.23 -24.85 2.60
C ALA A 330 15.05 -23.34 2.30
N GLU A 331 15.87 -22.49 2.91
CA GLU A 331 15.84 -21.05 2.66
C GLU A 331 16.34 -20.70 1.26
N GLU A 332 17.45 -21.30 0.82
CA GLU A 332 17.98 -21.11 -0.53
C GLU A 332 16.97 -21.56 -1.59
N LYS A 333 16.37 -22.73 -1.41
CA LYS A 333 15.31 -23.26 -2.28
C LYS A 333 14.05 -22.37 -2.29
N ALA A 334 13.66 -21.81 -1.12
CA ALA A 334 12.52 -20.90 -1.05
C ALA A 334 12.77 -19.60 -1.83
N LYS A 335 13.97 -19.03 -1.73
CA LYS A 335 14.36 -17.83 -2.50
C LYS A 335 14.48 -18.10 -4.01
N GLU A 336 14.88 -19.31 -4.40
CA GLU A 336 14.95 -19.69 -5.82
C GLU A 336 13.56 -19.85 -6.44
N ASN A 337 12.59 -20.38 -5.67
CA ASN A 337 11.27 -20.76 -6.18
C ASN A 337 10.19 -19.72 -5.98
N LEU A 338 10.32 -18.80 -5.03
CA LEU A 338 9.38 -17.70 -4.88
C LEU A 338 9.77 -16.54 -5.77
N VAL A 339 8.95 -16.27 -6.77
CA VAL A 339 9.16 -15.15 -7.72
C VAL A 339 8.09 -14.09 -7.52
N MET A 340 8.51 -12.83 -7.57
CA MET A 340 7.63 -11.68 -7.58
C MET A 340 7.78 -10.96 -8.93
N THR A 341 6.66 -10.64 -9.59
CA THR A 341 6.60 -10.00 -10.89
C THR A 341 5.46 -8.99 -10.98
N SER A 342 5.41 -8.23 -12.05
CA SER A 342 4.33 -7.29 -12.34
C SER A 342 2.99 -8.00 -12.49
N LEU A 343 1.88 -7.23 -12.37
CA LEU A 343 0.56 -7.75 -12.68
C LEU A 343 0.47 -8.07 -14.18
N PRO A 344 -0.17 -9.19 -14.55
CA PRO A 344 -0.41 -9.55 -15.95
C PRO A 344 -1.24 -8.49 -16.70
N MET A 345 -1.06 -8.38 -18.00
CA MET A 345 -1.84 -7.50 -18.88
C MET A 345 -3.29 -7.93 -18.95
N LEU A 346 -4.17 -7.01 -19.35
CA LEU A 346 -5.61 -7.22 -19.45
C LEU A 346 -6.09 -7.21 -20.91
N PRO A 347 -7.13 -7.98 -21.28
CA PRO A 347 -7.72 -7.88 -22.60
C PRO A 347 -8.45 -6.55 -22.80
N VAL A 348 -8.28 -5.91 -23.95
CA VAL A 348 -9.01 -4.68 -24.31
C VAL A 348 -10.53 -4.87 -24.22
N SER A 349 -11.03 -6.07 -24.52
CA SER A 349 -12.46 -6.41 -24.43
C SER A 349 -13.01 -6.46 -23.00
N GLY A 350 -12.15 -6.74 -21.99
CA GLY A 350 -12.55 -7.05 -20.62
C GLY A 350 -13.15 -8.46 -20.46
N ASP A 351 -12.91 -9.37 -21.43
CA ASP A 351 -13.33 -10.77 -21.38
C ASP A 351 -12.12 -11.71 -21.28
N LEU A 352 -11.93 -12.32 -20.13
CA LEU A 352 -10.82 -13.24 -19.85
C LEU A 352 -10.94 -14.58 -20.60
N SER A 353 -12.09 -14.87 -21.22
CA SER A 353 -12.29 -16.07 -22.03
C SER A 353 -11.98 -15.86 -23.52
N GLU A 354 -11.60 -14.65 -23.93
CA GLU A 354 -11.23 -14.33 -25.31
C GLU A 354 -9.91 -15.02 -25.68
N GLU A 355 -9.89 -15.70 -26.82
CA GLU A 355 -8.68 -16.31 -27.37
C GLU A 355 -7.86 -15.26 -28.14
N ASN A 356 -6.54 -15.17 -27.88
CA ASN A 356 -5.62 -14.23 -28.49
C ASN A 356 -6.09 -12.76 -28.43
N PRO A 357 -6.35 -12.21 -27.25
CA PRO A 357 -6.86 -10.85 -27.08
C PRO A 357 -5.83 -9.80 -27.46
N GLU A 358 -6.30 -8.62 -27.86
CA GLU A 358 -5.50 -7.41 -27.79
C GLU A 358 -5.35 -7.00 -26.31
N LEU A 359 -4.12 -6.67 -25.89
CA LEU A 359 -3.79 -6.46 -24.47
C LEU A 359 -3.51 -5.00 -24.15
N ILE A 360 -3.86 -4.60 -22.93
CA ILE A 360 -3.51 -3.32 -22.29
C ILE A 360 -2.81 -3.57 -20.96
N ASP A 361 -2.04 -2.58 -20.51
CA ASP A 361 -1.41 -2.61 -19.19
C ASP A 361 -2.46 -2.71 -18.08
N CYS A 362 -2.22 -3.60 -17.13
CA CYS A 362 -2.99 -3.65 -15.89
C CYS A 362 -2.51 -2.54 -14.95
N LYS A 363 -3.33 -1.52 -14.76
CA LYS A 363 -3.07 -0.50 -13.73
C LYS A 363 -3.30 -1.08 -12.33
N SER A 364 -2.71 -0.44 -11.35
CA SER A 364 -2.94 -0.75 -9.94
C SER A 364 -3.12 0.55 -9.14
N MET A 365 -3.87 0.50 -8.05
CA MET A 365 -3.73 1.49 -7.02
C MET A 365 -2.36 1.31 -6.37
N GLY A 366 -1.75 2.41 -5.96
CA GLY A 366 -0.48 2.38 -5.25
C GLY A 366 -0.37 3.51 -4.25
N GLY A 367 0.68 3.50 -3.46
CA GLY A 367 0.98 4.52 -2.48
C GLY A 367 2.45 4.88 -2.49
N ILE A 368 2.74 6.07 -2.02
CA ILE A 368 4.08 6.52 -1.71
C ILE A 368 4.20 6.60 -0.20
N ASN A 369 5.08 5.80 0.38
CA ASN A 369 5.39 5.93 1.79
C ASN A 369 6.56 6.87 1.97
N GLY A 370 6.52 7.65 3.03
CA GLY A 370 7.56 8.64 3.29
C GLY A 370 7.60 9.10 4.73
N TYR A 371 8.52 10.03 4.99
CA TYR A 371 8.66 10.66 6.30
C TYR A 371 8.04 12.06 6.30
N ALA A 372 7.36 12.38 7.37
CA ALA A 372 6.90 13.73 7.70
C ALA A 372 7.43 14.18 9.06
N ILE A 373 7.48 15.49 9.28
CA ILE A 373 7.94 16.10 10.51
C ILE A 373 6.74 16.66 11.28
N SER A 374 6.60 16.23 12.53
CA SER A 374 5.56 16.71 13.43
C SER A 374 5.71 18.22 13.71
N SER A 375 4.61 18.97 13.68
CA SER A 375 4.61 20.39 14.08
C SER A 375 4.86 20.60 15.57
N TYR A 376 4.85 19.54 16.36
CA TYR A 376 5.08 19.57 17.81
C TYR A 376 6.56 19.37 18.18
N THR A 377 7.42 19.06 17.21
CA THR A 377 8.88 18.94 17.47
C THR A 377 9.49 20.25 17.93
N LYS A 378 10.51 20.13 18.75
CA LYS A 378 11.34 21.26 19.23
C LYS A 378 12.69 21.35 18.50
N ALA A 379 12.97 20.40 17.61
CA ALA A 379 14.21 20.29 16.87
C ALA A 379 13.95 20.09 15.37
N PRO A 380 13.28 21.03 14.68
CA PRO A 380 12.86 20.85 13.30
C PRO A 380 14.03 20.67 12.32
N ASN A 381 15.16 21.34 12.52
CA ASN A 381 16.32 21.19 11.62
C ASN A 381 17.01 19.82 11.83
N ALA A 382 17.07 19.31 13.05
CA ALA A 382 17.56 17.95 13.32
C ALA A 382 16.62 16.89 12.73
N CYS A 383 15.30 17.09 12.81
CA CYS A 383 14.31 16.23 12.14
C CYS A 383 14.47 16.26 10.61
N LEU A 384 14.67 17.46 10.02
CA LEU A 384 14.89 17.60 8.58
C LEU A 384 16.18 16.88 8.13
N ALA A 385 17.25 16.99 8.93
CA ALA A 385 18.50 16.27 8.67
C ALA A 385 18.30 14.74 8.73
N PHE A 386 17.48 14.24 9.69
CA PHE A 386 17.13 12.82 9.74
C PHE A 386 16.37 12.37 8.51
N VAL A 387 15.35 13.11 8.10
CA VAL A 387 14.52 12.75 6.94
C VAL A 387 15.35 12.77 5.65
N GLU A 388 16.23 13.78 5.47
CA GLU A 388 17.16 13.83 4.33
C GLU A 388 18.14 12.64 4.35
N PHE A 389 18.67 12.28 5.54
CA PHE A 389 19.55 11.12 5.71
C PHE A 389 18.84 9.80 5.37
N ALA A 390 17.62 9.61 5.87
CA ALA A 390 16.83 8.41 5.61
C ALA A 390 16.41 8.28 4.12
N ALA A 391 16.28 9.41 3.40
CA ALA A 391 16.03 9.47 1.96
C ALA A 391 17.33 9.49 1.11
N SER A 392 18.50 9.26 1.71
CA SER A 392 19.76 9.13 0.98
C SER A 392 19.77 7.85 0.12
N TYR A 393 20.63 7.83 -0.89
CA TYR A 393 20.81 6.65 -1.75
C TYR A 393 21.16 5.41 -0.92
N GLU A 394 22.13 5.53 -0.03
CA GLU A 394 22.63 4.43 0.80
C GLU A 394 21.55 3.85 1.70
N MET A 395 20.76 4.71 2.35
CA MET A 395 19.70 4.27 3.26
C MET A 395 18.52 3.65 2.51
N LEU A 396 18.19 4.12 1.31
CA LEU A 396 17.14 3.52 0.50
C LEU A 396 17.54 2.17 -0.10
N VAL A 397 18.79 2.02 -0.53
CA VAL A 397 19.33 0.71 -0.94
C VAL A 397 19.34 -0.25 0.24
N LEU A 398 19.76 0.20 1.42
CA LEU A 398 19.72 -0.61 2.63
C LEU A 398 18.28 -1.00 3.00
N ARG A 399 17.32 -0.07 2.90
CA ARG A 399 15.89 -0.35 3.12
C ARG A 399 15.38 -1.44 2.20
N ASN A 400 15.71 -1.38 0.93
CA ASN A 400 15.36 -2.42 -0.04
C ASN A 400 15.97 -3.79 0.33
N GLN A 401 17.23 -3.83 0.73
CA GLN A 401 17.89 -5.09 1.14
C GLN A 401 17.21 -5.76 2.33
N TYR A 402 16.73 -4.98 3.30
CA TYR A 402 16.05 -5.51 4.48
C TYR A 402 14.58 -5.83 4.23
N LEU A 403 13.90 -5.00 3.45
CA LEU A 403 12.44 -5.01 3.34
C LEU A 403 11.91 -5.48 1.98
N GLY A 404 12.74 -5.46 0.93
CA GLY A 404 12.33 -5.77 -0.44
C GLY A 404 11.45 -4.69 -1.09
N ILE A 405 11.37 -3.48 -0.50
CA ILE A 405 10.49 -2.41 -0.96
C ILE A 405 11.22 -1.52 -1.96
N ALA A 406 10.54 -1.14 -3.06
CA ALA A 406 11.13 -0.32 -4.10
C ALA A 406 11.37 1.13 -3.64
N PRO A 407 12.59 1.67 -3.78
CA PRO A 407 12.86 3.07 -3.51
C PRO A 407 12.05 4.01 -4.41
N ALA A 408 11.59 5.15 -3.87
CA ALA A 408 11.00 6.23 -4.66
C ALA A 408 12.04 7.04 -5.44
N ARG A 409 13.30 6.79 -5.21
CA ARG A 409 14.46 7.47 -5.78
C ARG A 409 14.95 6.72 -7.02
N SER A 410 15.08 7.42 -8.16
CA SER A 410 15.34 6.80 -9.47
C SER A 410 16.67 6.05 -9.57
N ASP A 411 17.74 6.61 -8.99
CA ASP A 411 19.06 6.00 -8.97
C ASP A 411 19.08 4.72 -8.10
N ALA A 412 18.55 4.78 -6.90
CA ALA A 412 18.45 3.64 -6.00
C ALA A 412 17.54 2.53 -6.53
N ALA A 413 16.39 2.87 -7.13
CA ALA A 413 15.46 1.90 -7.69
C ALA A 413 16.07 1.03 -8.77
N ARG A 414 16.92 1.62 -9.64
CA ARG A 414 17.63 0.90 -10.71
C ARG A 414 18.65 -0.10 -10.17
N ASP A 415 19.27 0.20 -9.03
CA ASP A 415 20.31 -0.64 -8.42
C ASP A 415 19.75 -1.68 -7.46
N CYS A 416 18.46 -1.59 -7.12
CA CYS A 416 17.75 -2.52 -6.22
C CYS A 416 17.11 -3.72 -6.94
N GLY A 417 17.47 -3.99 -8.20
CA GLY A 417 17.01 -5.14 -8.98
C GLY A 417 15.75 -4.88 -9.80
N GLU A 418 15.39 -5.89 -10.62
CA GLU A 418 14.35 -5.76 -11.66
C GLU A 418 12.96 -5.45 -11.08
N VAL A 419 12.60 -5.99 -9.93
CA VAL A 419 11.30 -5.72 -9.29
C VAL A 419 11.17 -4.24 -8.89
N SER A 420 12.20 -3.69 -8.24
CA SER A 420 12.22 -2.28 -7.85
C SER A 420 12.19 -1.35 -9.05
N LYS A 421 12.96 -1.70 -10.08
CA LYS A 421 12.95 -0.99 -11.36
C LYS A 421 11.59 -1.04 -12.03
N SER A 422 10.95 -2.22 -12.09
CA SER A 422 9.61 -2.38 -12.68
C SER A 422 8.55 -1.54 -11.94
N LEU A 423 8.56 -1.53 -10.61
CA LEU A 423 7.64 -0.69 -9.83
C LEU A 423 7.86 0.79 -10.09
N TYR A 424 9.13 1.22 -10.16
CA TYR A 424 9.48 2.59 -10.47
C TYR A 424 9.02 2.99 -11.89
N ASP A 425 9.32 2.17 -12.91
CA ASP A 425 8.93 2.42 -14.30
C ASP A 425 7.41 2.47 -14.47
N ARG A 426 6.67 1.61 -13.76
CA ARG A 426 5.19 1.60 -13.74
C ARG A 426 4.61 2.85 -13.04
N MET A 427 5.27 3.36 -12.02
CA MET A 427 4.88 4.62 -11.38
C MET A 427 5.08 5.78 -12.37
N GLU A 428 6.25 5.89 -13.00
CA GLU A 428 6.54 6.96 -13.99
C GLU A 428 5.60 6.93 -15.20
N SER A 429 5.20 5.74 -15.66
CA SER A 429 4.28 5.58 -16.80
C SER A 429 2.81 5.81 -16.45
N GLY A 430 2.47 6.05 -15.18
CA GLY A 430 1.09 6.20 -14.73
C GLY A 430 0.29 4.90 -14.65
N ASN A 431 0.99 3.74 -14.68
CA ASN A 431 0.37 2.42 -14.46
C ASN A 431 0.20 2.08 -12.97
N ILE A 432 0.83 2.85 -12.09
CA ILE A 432 0.50 2.91 -10.67
C ILE A 432 -0.23 4.22 -10.42
N VAL A 433 -1.51 4.14 -10.09
CA VAL A 433 -2.35 5.28 -9.72
C VAL A 433 -2.15 5.53 -8.22
N ILE A 434 -1.46 6.60 -7.90
CA ILE A 434 -1.19 6.96 -6.51
C ILE A 434 -2.49 7.35 -5.80
N MET A 435 -2.69 6.82 -4.59
CA MET A 435 -3.85 7.17 -3.77
C MET A 435 -3.91 8.68 -3.55
N PRO A 436 -5.10 9.30 -3.71
CA PRO A 436 -5.27 10.72 -3.46
C PRO A 436 -4.90 11.10 -2.04
N SER A 437 -4.17 12.20 -1.88
CA SER A 437 -3.76 12.74 -0.59
C SER A 437 -4.78 13.75 -0.03
N LEU A 438 -6.08 13.41 -0.16
CA LEU A 438 -7.23 14.20 0.25
C LEU A 438 -7.91 13.56 1.47
N GLN A 439 -8.55 14.37 2.32
CA GLN A 439 -9.37 13.85 3.43
C GLN A 439 -10.55 13.01 2.94
N GLU A 440 -11.10 13.37 1.81
CA GLU A 440 -12.20 12.72 1.12
C GLU A 440 -11.87 11.28 0.72
N THR A 441 -10.58 10.95 0.57
CA THR A 441 -10.10 9.59 0.29
C THR A 441 -10.58 8.57 1.33
N ALA A 442 -10.79 8.99 2.58
CA ALA A 442 -11.35 8.14 3.61
C ALA A 442 -12.76 7.60 3.28
N GLN A 443 -13.49 8.28 2.39
CA GLN A 443 -14.87 7.93 2.04
C GLN A 443 -14.98 6.90 0.92
N ILE A 444 -13.88 6.57 0.22
CA ILE A 444 -13.91 5.63 -0.89
C ILE A 444 -14.02 4.16 -0.42
N TRP A 445 -13.48 3.85 0.77
CA TRP A 445 -13.25 2.48 1.21
C TRP A 445 -14.55 1.68 1.35
N THR A 446 -15.42 2.03 2.27
CA THR A 446 -16.62 1.25 2.60
C THR A 446 -17.60 1.05 1.43
N PRO A 447 -17.94 2.08 0.62
CA PRO A 447 -18.80 1.87 -0.54
C PRO A 447 -18.16 0.96 -1.59
N SER A 448 -16.84 1.13 -1.84
CA SER A 448 -16.11 0.33 -2.82
C SER A 448 -15.94 -1.12 -2.38
N GLU A 449 -15.58 -1.38 -1.11
CA GLU A 449 -15.54 -2.73 -0.52
C GLU A 449 -16.87 -3.46 -0.67
N THR A 450 -17.97 -2.75 -0.42
CA THR A 450 -19.32 -3.29 -0.56
C THR A 450 -19.59 -3.70 -2.02
N PHE A 451 -19.23 -2.84 -2.97
CA PHE A 451 -19.39 -3.10 -4.39
C PHE A 451 -18.53 -4.28 -4.86
N PHE A 452 -17.24 -4.28 -4.55
CA PHE A 452 -16.33 -5.37 -4.94
C PHE A 452 -16.73 -6.71 -4.32
N SER A 453 -17.16 -6.69 -3.07
CA SER A 453 -17.71 -7.88 -2.41
C SER A 453 -18.98 -8.41 -3.11
N ASP A 454 -19.89 -7.52 -3.55
CA ASP A 454 -21.12 -7.93 -4.26
C ASP A 454 -20.82 -8.48 -5.66
N ILE A 455 -19.86 -7.87 -6.40
CA ILE A 455 -19.35 -8.39 -7.68
C ILE A 455 -18.73 -9.78 -7.50
N ALA A 456 -17.88 -9.96 -6.50
CA ALA A 456 -17.23 -11.25 -6.23
C ALA A 456 -18.26 -12.32 -5.87
N LYS A 457 -19.19 -12.04 -4.96
CA LYS A 457 -20.28 -12.94 -4.59
C LYS A 457 -21.15 -13.32 -5.78
N ASP A 458 -21.29 -12.42 -6.74
CA ASP A 458 -22.12 -12.66 -7.93
C ASP A 458 -21.59 -13.78 -8.80
N ALA A 459 -20.27 -14.04 -8.81
CA ALA A 459 -19.66 -15.14 -9.52
C ALA A 459 -20.10 -16.53 -8.98
N PHE A 460 -20.48 -16.62 -7.71
CA PHE A 460 -20.89 -17.86 -7.03
C PHE A 460 -22.42 -18.03 -7.00
N ARG A 461 -23.21 -17.04 -7.46
CA ARG A 461 -24.69 -17.16 -7.55
C ARG A 461 -25.08 -18.07 -8.69
N GLN A 462 -26.24 -18.72 -8.52
CA GLN A 462 -26.84 -19.52 -9.61
C GLN A 462 -27.16 -18.62 -10.82
N PRO A 463 -27.10 -19.15 -12.09
CA PRO A 463 -27.35 -18.40 -13.30
C PRO A 463 -28.70 -17.72 -13.21
N GLY A 464 -29.53 -17.49 -12.73
CA GLY A 464 -30.81 -16.76 -12.65
C GLY A 464 -30.90 -15.81 -11.47
N GLU A 465 -29.90 -15.86 -10.60
CA GLU A 465 -29.80 -15.04 -9.40
C GLU A 465 -28.69 -14.00 -9.50
N GLN A 466 -27.91 -14.05 -10.59
CA GLN A 466 -26.81 -13.12 -10.83
C GLN A 466 -27.36 -11.72 -11.12
N LYS A 467 -26.71 -10.71 -10.55
CA LYS A 467 -27.06 -9.29 -10.67
C LYS A 467 -26.31 -8.58 -11.78
N TYR A 468 -25.08 -9.03 -12.07
CA TYR A 468 -24.17 -8.41 -13.00
C TYR A 468 -23.99 -9.35 -14.22
N VAL A 469 -24.88 -9.25 -15.21
CA VAL A 469 -24.90 -10.13 -16.39
C VAL A 469 -24.65 -9.34 -17.68
N SER A 470 -25.05 -8.09 -17.73
CA SER A 470 -24.91 -7.21 -18.88
C SER A 470 -23.99 -6.02 -18.57
N GLN A 471 -23.48 -5.37 -19.63
CA GLN A 471 -22.76 -4.10 -19.49
C GLN A 471 -23.54 -3.07 -18.65
N GLU A 472 -24.87 -2.97 -18.87
CA GLU A 472 -25.73 -2.03 -18.17
C GLU A 472 -25.78 -2.31 -16.66
N ASP A 473 -25.79 -3.59 -16.26
CA ASP A 473 -25.81 -3.96 -14.83
C ASP A 473 -24.52 -3.51 -14.11
N TYR A 474 -23.35 -3.74 -14.74
CA TYR A 474 -22.06 -3.27 -14.19
C TYR A 474 -22.00 -1.74 -14.14
N GLN A 475 -22.42 -1.07 -15.22
CA GLN A 475 -22.41 0.39 -15.31
C GLN A 475 -23.27 1.02 -14.20
N LEU A 476 -24.50 0.54 -14.01
CA LEU A 476 -25.40 0.99 -12.95
C LEU A 476 -24.82 0.73 -11.55
N GLY A 477 -24.15 -0.41 -11.37
CA GLY A 477 -23.45 -0.72 -10.10
C GLY A 477 -22.34 0.29 -9.80
N LEU A 478 -21.52 0.63 -10.80
CA LEU A 478 -20.43 1.60 -10.70
C LEU A 478 -20.92 3.03 -10.49
N GLU A 479 -21.99 3.44 -11.19
CA GLU A 479 -22.64 4.74 -10.98
C GLU A 479 -23.16 4.88 -9.55
N LYS A 480 -23.78 3.81 -9.04
CA LYS A 480 -24.29 3.78 -7.67
C LYS A 480 -23.17 3.92 -6.63
N VAL A 481 -22.06 3.21 -6.78
CA VAL A 481 -20.95 3.31 -5.82
C VAL A 481 -20.28 4.68 -5.89
N SER A 482 -20.11 5.25 -7.09
CA SER A 482 -19.62 6.62 -7.27
C SER A 482 -20.51 7.64 -6.56
N GLN A 483 -21.83 7.51 -6.71
CA GLN A 483 -22.79 8.37 -6.01
C GLN A 483 -22.74 8.18 -4.50
N GLN A 484 -22.57 6.95 -4.00
CA GLN A 484 -22.46 6.69 -2.56
C GLN A 484 -21.20 7.33 -1.96
N ILE A 485 -20.08 7.32 -2.68
CA ILE A 485 -18.84 8.00 -2.26
C ILE A 485 -19.08 9.51 -2.20
N TYR A 486 -19.65 10.08 -3.27
CA TYR A 486 -20.00 11.49 -3.34
C TYR A 486 -20.90 11.91 -2.17
N ASP A 487 -21.98 11.18 -1.93
CA ASP A 487 -22.91 11.46 -0.85
C ASP A 487 -22.22 11.37 0.53
N ALA A 488 -21.30 10.43 0.73
CA ALA A 488 -20.54 10.30 1.97
C ALA A 488 -19.62 11.51 2.22
N ILE A 489 -18.96 12.02 1.17
CA ILE A 489 -18.11 13.21 1.24
C ILE A 489 -18.96 14.42 1.68
N TYR A 490 -20.10 14.65 1.06
CA TYR A 490 -20.91 15.86 1.31
C TYR A 490 -21.80 15.78 2.55
N THR A 491 -22.14 14.57 3.03
CA THR A 491 -22.92 14.41 4.28
C THR A 491 -22.08 14.74 5.51
N LEU A 492 -20.78 14.52 5.46
CA LEU A 492 -19.86 14.83 6.56
C LEU A 492 -19.49 16.33 6.66
N THR A 493 -19.77 17.09 5.61
CA THR A 493 -19.47 18.54 5.56
C THR A 493 -20.63 19.43 6.00
N GLN A 494 -21.78 18.86 6.34
CA GLN A 494 -22.96 19.54 6.91
C GLN A 494 -23.04 19.28 8.43
#